data_70e754be6ce8de2785f9ea1d5efe9259
#
_entry.id   70e754be6ce8de2785f9ea1d5efe9259
#
_cell.length_a   1.000
_cell.length_b   1.000
_cell.length_c   1.000
_cell.angle_alpha   90.00
_cell.angle_beta   90.00
_cell.angle_gamma   90.00
#
_symmetry.space_group_name_H-M   'P 1'
#
loop_
_entity.id
_entity.type
_entity.pdbx_description
1 polymer ?
#
loop_
_entity_poly.entity_id
_entity_poly.type
_entity_poly.pdbx_seq_one_letter_code
_entity_poly.pdbx_strand_id
1 'polypeptide(L)'
;MTRVLKSKRIAPKSGELRSAVVFLHGYGANGDDLLGLAEPLAEHLPDTLFVSPDAPENCAGSPMGYQWFPIPWIDGSSEEESKKGMLSAVDDLNAFLDALMVDEDILPEQLALFGFCL
;
A
#
# COMPACT_ATOMS: atom_id res chain seq x y z
N MET A 1 -1.07 10.43 -15.86
CA MET A 1 -2.28 10.32 -15.04
C MET A 1 -2.17 9.14 -14.08
N THR A 2 -2.38 9.38 -12.81
CA THR A 2 -2.27 8.34 -11.79
C THR A 2 -3.63 7.71 -11.48
N ARG A 3 -3.58 6.46 -11.03
CA ARG A 3 -4.76 5.74 -10.59
C ARG A 3 -4.95 5.97 -9.09
N VAL A 4 -6.19 6.07 -8.65
CA VAL A 4 -6.51 6.21 -7.23
C VAL A 4 -6.53 4.84 -6.58
N LEU A 5 -5.73 4.66 -5.52
CA LEU A 5 -5.66 3.39 -4.81
C LEU A 5 -6.75 3.35 -3.72
N LYS A 6 -7.51 2.27 -3.70
CA LYS A 6 -8.45 2.01 -2.61
C LYS A 6 -7.67 1.57 -1.40
N SER A 7 -8.09 1.99 -0.22
CA SER A 7 -7.38 1.63 1.00
C SER A 7 -8.33 1.43 2.16
N LYS A 8 -7.84 0.70 3.15
CA LYS A 8 -8.49 0.57 4.45
C LYS A 8 -7.57 1.13 5.52
N ARG A 9 -8.15 1.61 6.59
CA ARG A 9 -7.41 2.29 7.65
C ARG A 9 -7.81 1.78 9.02
N ILE A 10 -6.86 1.84 9.94
CA ILE A 10 -7.11 1.65 11.37
C ILE A 10 -6.62 2.92 12.06
N ALA A 11 -7.54 3.61 12.73
CA ALA A 11 -7.26 4.87 13.41
C ALA A 11 -6.26 4.66 14.56
N PRO A 12 -5.52 5.71 14.96
CA PRO A 12 -4.63 5.62 16.11
C PRO A 12 -5.38 5.19 17.37
N LYS A 13 -4.81 4.26 18.10
CA LYS A 13 -5.42 3.71 19.33
C LYS A 13 -5.67 4.81 20.37
N SER A 14 -4.76 5.78 20.44
CA SER A 14 -4.88 6.91 21.37
C SER A 14 -5.88 7.96 20.93
N GLY A 15 -6.32 7.95 19.68
CA GLY A 15 -7.14 9.01 19.10
C GLY A 15 -6.34 10.20 18.60
N GLU A 16 -5.02 10.23 18.81
CA GLU A 16 -4.14 11.28 18.29
C GLU A 16 -3.26 10.72 17.18
N LEU A 17 -3.24 11.39 16.05
CA LEU A 17 -2.43 10.97 14.91
C LEU A 17 -1.10 11.74 14.89
N ARG A 18 0.00 11.06 15.17
CA ARG A 18 1.35 11.64 15.13
C ARG A 18 2.23 11.04 14.05
N SER A 19 1.85 9.85 13.56
CA SER A 19 2.58 9.18 12.49
C SER A 19 1.64 8.26 11.74
N ALA A 20 2.10 7.78 10.57
CA ALA A 20 1.34 6.82 9.77
C ALA A 20 2.27 5.74 9.26
N VAL A 21 1.75 4.51 9.21
CA VAL A 21 2.42 3.38 8.59
C VAL A 21 1.55 2.91 7.43
N VAL A 22 2.15 2.80 6.25
CA VAL A 22 1.46 2.32 5.06
C VAL A 22 1.98 0.93 4.74
N PHE A 23 1.07 -0.04 4.68
CA PHE A 23 1.39 -1.43 4.33
C PHE A 23 1.27 -1.64 2.84
N LEU A 24 2.29 -2.21 2.22
CA LEU A 24 2.31 -2.53 0.80
C LEU A 24 2.32 -4.04 0.63
N HIS A 25 1.19 -4.60 0.18
CA HIS A 25 1.05 -6.05 0.05
C HIS A 25 1.82 -6.61 -1.15
N GLY A 26 2.02 -7.92 -1.18
CA GLY A 26 2.71 -8.59 -2.27
C GLY A 26 1.80 -8.94 -3.44
N TYR A 27 2.40 -9.49 -4.49
CA TYR A 27 1.71 -9.92 -5.69
C TYR A 27 0.62 -10.96 -5.36
N GLY A 28 -0.59 -10.72 -5.84
CA GLY A 28 -1.70 -11.65 -5.64
C GLY A 28 -2.41 -11.50 -4.30
N ALA A 29 -1.94 -10.60 -3.44
CA ALA A 29 -2.56 -10.31 -2.16
C ALA A 29 -3.47 -9.07 -2.26
N ASN A 30 -3.91 -8.56 -1.14
CA ASN A 30 -4.69 -7.33 -1.07
C ASN A 30 -4.35 -6.59 0.23
N GLY A 31 -4.90 -5.38 0.39
CA GLY A 31 -4.61 -4.56 1.57
C GLY A 31 -5.04 -5.21 2.88
N ASP A 32 -6.13 -5.98 2.87
CA ASP A 32 -6.62 -6.63 4.07
C ASP A 32 -5.61 -7.63 4.66
N ASP A 33 -4.82 -8.26 3.81
CA ASP A 33 -3.86 -9.28 4.25
C ASP A 33 -2.84 -8.74 5.24
N LEU A 34 -2.39 -7.50 5.04
CA LEU A 34 -1.41 -6.89 5.93
C LEU A 34 -2.03 -6.07 7.05
N LEU A 35 -3.29 -5.68 6.90
CA LEU A 35 -3.95 -4.83 7.89
C LEU A 35 -4.06 -5.51 9.25
N GLY A 36 -4.07 -6.85 9.28
CA GLY A 36 -4.04 -7.62 10.51
C GLY A 36 -2.80 -7.41 11.37
N LEU A 37 -1.73 -6.88 10.79
CA LEU A 37 -0.52 -6.54 11.54
C LEU A 37 -0.68 -5.28 12.38
N ALA A 38 -1.68 -4.46 12.06
CA ALA A 38 -1.89 -3.19 12.75
C ALA A 38 -2.24 -3.37 14.21
N GLU A 39 -3.05 -4.37 14.55
CA GLU A 39 -3.50 -4.59 15.93
C GLU A 39 -2.35 -4.82 16.90
N PRO A 40 -1.44 -5.79 16.66
CA PRO A 40 -0.30 -5.96 17.55
C PRO A 40 0.66 -4.79 17.55
N LEU A 41 0.81 -4.09 16.42
CA LEU A 41 1.68 -2.92 16.34
C LEU A 41 1.08 -1.72 17.06
N ALA A 42 -0.24 -1.57 17.06
CA ALA A 42 -0.92 -0.43 17.68
C ALA A 42 -0.66 -0.34 19.20
N GLU A 43 -0.40 -1.47 19.84
CA GLU A 43 -0.07 -1.47 21.27
C GLU A 43 1.26 -0.77 21.55
N HIS A 44 2.19 -0.86 20.60
CA HIS A 44 3.51 -0.22 20.71
C HIS A 44 3.54 1.15 20.03
N LEU A 45 2.59 1.41 19.14
CA LEU A 45 2.51 2.64 18.35
C LEU A 45 1.09 3.23 18.46
N PRO A 46 0.70 3.67 19.67
CA PRO A 46 -0.69 4.09 19.92
C PRO A 46 -1.10 5.36 19.17
N ASP A 47 -0.16 6.17 18.74
CA ASP A 47 -0.44 7.43 18.04
C ASP A 47 -0.29 7.30 16.52
N THR A 48 -0.31 6.07 16.02
CA THR A 48 -0.05 5.77 14.61
C THR A 48 -1.32 5.37 13.88
N LEU A 49 -1.54 6.00 12.72
CA LEU A 49 -2.55 5.59 11.75
C LEU A 49 -1.96 4.47 10.89
N PHE A 50 -2.70 3.39 10.72
CA PHE A 50 -2.30 2.30 9.82
C PHE A 50 -3.18 2.36 8.57
N VAL A 51 -2.54 2.37 7.40
CA VAL A 51 -3.22 2.46 6.10
C VAL A 51 -2.73 1.33 5.22
N SER A 52 -3.66 0.62 4.60
CA SER A 52 -3.32 -0.50 3.73
C SER A 52 -4.02 -0.35 2.37
N PRO A 53 -3.33 0.22 1.37
CA PRO A 53 -3.91 0.35 0.04
C PRO A 53 -3.85 -0.97 -0.72
N ASP A 54 -4.86 -1.17 -1.59
CA ASP A 54 -4.83 -2.22 -2.59
C ASP A 54 -3.99 -1.75 -3.78
N ALA A 55 -3.21 -2.65 -4.35
CA ALA A 55 -2.49 -2.36 -5.58
C ALA A 55 -3.46 -2.06 -6.72
N PRO A 56 -3.01 -1.33 -7.76
CA PRO A 56 -3.93 -0.77 -8.75
C PRO A 56 -4.50 -1.75 -9.77
N GLU A 57 -3.88 -2.92 -9.95
CA GLU A 57 -4.29 -3.87 -10.99
C GLU A 57 -4.87 -5.14 -10.41
N ASN A 58 -5.87 -5.70 -11.09
CA ASN A 58 -6.36 -7.03 -10.75
C ASN A 58 -5.29 -8.06 -11.11
N CYS A 59 -5.10 -9.05 -10.25
CA CYS A 59 -4.13 -10.11 -10.49
C CYS A 59 -4.75 -11.22 -11.31
N ALA A 60 -4.16 -11.55 -12.44
CA ALA A 60 -4.59 -12.67 -13.24
C ALA A 60 -4.38 -13.97 -12.47
N GLY A 61 -5.39 -14.82 -12.42
CA GLY A 61 -5.32 -16.06 -11.68
C GLY A 61 -5.62 -15.97 -10.20
N SER A 62 -5.88 -14.77 -9.69
CA SER A 62 -6.28 -14.55 -8.29
C SER A 62 -7.40 -13.53 -8.24
N PRO A 63 -8.67 -13.97 -8.31
CA PRO A 63 -9.81 -13.06 -8.44
C PRO A 63 -9.95 -12.06 -7.28
N MET A 64 -9.45 -12.43 -6.10
CA MET A 64 -9.52 -11.58 -4.90
C MET A 64 -8.25 -10.80 -4.64
N GLY A 65 -7.23 -10.98 -5.51
CA GLY A 65 -5.93 -10.37 -5.30
C GLY A 65 -5.63 -9.26 -6.30
N TYR A 66 -4.64 -8.46 -5.95
CA TYR A 66 -4.17 -7.35 -6.77
C TYR A 66 -2.68 -7.45 -6.99
N GLN A 67 -2.19 -6.70 -7.97
CA GLN A 67 -0.77 -6.64 -8.29
C GLN A 67 -0.35 -5.19 -8.50
N TRP A 68 0.89 -4.87 -8.10
CA TRP A 68 1.44 -3.54 -8.34
C TRP A 68 1.84 -3.38 -9.80
N PHE A 69 2.39 -4.45 -10.37
CA PHE A 69 2.75 -4.52 -11.79
C PHE A 69 2.92 -5.99 -12.20
N PRO A 70 2.90 -6.30 -13.52
CA PRO A 70 3.07 -7.68 -13.99
C PRO A 70 4.46 -8.22 -13.66
N ILE A 71 4.53 -9.53 -13.41
CA ILE A 71 5.80 -10.21 -13.13
C ILE A 71 6.01 -11.31 -14.19
N PRO A 72 6.98 -11.16 -15.10
CA PRO A 72 7.12 -12.06 -16.26
C PRO A 72 7.19 -13.55 -15.94
N TRP A 73 7.96 -13.93 -14.94
CA TRP A 73 8.10 -15.36 -14.61
C TRP A 73 6.88 -15.95 -13.90
N ILE A 74 5.92 -15.13 -13.51
CA ILE A 74 4.67 -15.60 -12.88
C ILE A 74 3.53 -15.60 -13.88
N ASP A 75 3.37 -14.52 -14.63
CA ASP A 75 2.18 -14.30 -15.46
C ASP A 75 2.45 -14.33 -16.97
N GLY A 76 3.69 -14.50 -17.39
CA GLY A 76 4.05 -14.54 -18.80
C GLY A 76 4.07 -13.18 -19.48
N SER A 77 3.99 -12.09 -18.74
CA SER A 77 4.11 -10.75 -19.29
C SER A 77 5.52 -10.51 -19.80
N SER A 78 5.68 -9.48 -20.64
CA SER A 78 7.00 -9.09 -21.12
C SER A 78 7.75 -8.29 -20.07
N GLU A 79 9.07 -8.25 -20.19
CA GLU A 79 9.90 -7.41 -19.32
C GLU A 79 9.55 -5.93 -19.50
N GLU A 80 9.19 -5.54 -20.72
CA GLU A 80 8.78 -4.18 -21.01
C GLU A 80 7.48 -3.80 -20.30
N GLU A 81 6.49 -4.71 -20.31
CA GLU A 81 5.24 -4.51 -19.58
C GLU A 81 5.47 -4.39 -18.08
N SER A 82 6.35 -5.24 -17.55
CA SER A 82 6.70 -5.22 -16.14
C SER A 82 7.36 -3.89 -15.75
N LYS A 83 8.29 -3.42 -16.57
CA LYS A 83 9.01 -2.18 -16.33
C LYS A 83 8.10 -0.96 -16.37
N LYS A 84 7.22 -0.90 -17.38
CA LYS A 84 6.23 0.17 -17.47
C LYS A 84 5.27 0.14 -16.31
N GLY A 85 4.82 -1.05 -15.93
CA GLY A 85 3.92 -1.24 -14.80
C GLY A 85 4.54 -0.78 -13.49
N MET A 86 5.82 -1.09 -13.29
CA MET A 86 6.54 -0.66 -12.10
C MET A 86 6.61 0.87 -11.99
N LEU A 87 6.93 1.54 -13.09
CA LEU A 87 6.98 3.01 -13.12
C LEU A 87 5.61 3.62 -12.84
N SER A 88 4.55 3.05 -13.42
CA SER A 88 3.19 3.51 -13.17
C SER A 88 2.78 3.29 -11.70
N ALA A 89 3.17 2.15 -11.13
CA ALA A 89 2.86 1.84 -9.74
C ALA A 89 3.56 2.81 -8.78
N VAL A 90 4.80 3.18 -9.08
CA VAL A 90 5.53 4.18 -8.28
C VAL A 90 4.82 5.52 -8.32
N ASP A 91 4.37 5.95 -9.50
CA ASP A 91 3.63 7.20 -9.64
C ASP A 91 2.31 7.15 -8.86
N ASP A 92 1.57 6.05 -8.96
CA ASP A 92 0.31 5.85 -8.24
C ASP A 92 0.53 5.91 -6.74
N LEU A 93 1.58 5.23 -6.26
CA LEU A 93 1.89 5.19 -4.83
C LEU A 93 2.33 6.57 -4.33
N ASN A 94 3.17 7.27 -5.09
CA ASN A 94 3.60 8.61 -4.71
C ASN A 94 2.41 9.56 -4.58
N ALA A 95 1.48 9.49 -5.54
CA ALA A 95 0.27 10.31 -5.48
C ALA A 95 -0.59 9.97 -4.25
N PHE A 96 -0.70 8.68 -3.94
CA PHE A 96 -1.43 8.21 -2.76
C PHE A 96 -0.80 8.75 -1.47
N LEU A 97 0.52 8.63 -1.36
CA LEU A 97 1.24 9.09 -0.16
C LEU A 97 1.17 10.61 0.00
N ASP A 98 1.30 11.35 -1.10
CA ASP A 98 1.18 12.81 -1.07
C ASP A 98 -0.21 13.24 -0.58
N ALA A 99 -1.26 12.60 -1.10
CA ALA A 99 -2.63 12.87 -0.67
C ALA A 99 -2.83 12.54 0.81
N LEU A 100 -2.28 11.41 1.26
CA LEU A 100 -2.37 10.99 2.66
C LEU A 100 -1.71 12.02 3.58
N MET A 101 -0.53 12.49 3.21
CA MET A 101 0.20 13.46 4.01
C MET A 101 -0.54 14.79 4.10
N VAL A 102 -1.15 15.23 3.00
CA VAL A 102 -1.96 16.45 2.98
C VAL A 102 -3.23 16.27 3.82
N ASP A 103 -3.95 15.17 3.61
CA ASP A 103 -5.23 14.93 4.28
C ASP A 103 -5.08 14.79 5.79
N GLU A 104 -3.98 14.17 6.24
CA GLU A 104 -3.74 13.92 7.66
C GLU A 104 -2.78 14.94 8.29
N ASP A 105 -2.31 15.90 7.51
CA ASP A 105 -1.40 16.95 7.97
C ASP A 105 -0.16 16.39 8.66
N ILE A 106 0.50 15.44 7.99
CA ILE A 106 1.73 14.83 8.48
C ILE A 106 2.89 15.12 7.53
N LEU A 107 4.09 15.13 8.10
CA LEU A 107 5.34 15.35 7.36
C LEU A 107 5.93 14.03 6.90
N PRO A 108 6.80 14.03 5.86
CA PRO A 108 7.43 12.80 5.39
C PRO A 108 8.16 12.02 6.49
N GLU A 109 8.78 12.69 7.45
CA GLU A 109 9.48 12.03 8.53
C GLU A 109 8.56 11.34 9.54
N GLN A 110 7.26 11.58 9.44
CA GLN A 110 6.23 10.92 10.26
C GLN A 110 5.59 9.74 9.54
N LEU A 111 6.04 9.43 8.33
CA LEU A 111 5.49 8.38 7.48
C LEU A 111 6.48 7.24 7.34
N ALA A 112 6.03 6.02 7.59
CA ALA A 112 6.82 4.81 7.36
C ALA A 112 6.09 3.89 6.37
N LEU A 113 6.86 3.22 5.52
CA LEU A 113 6.35 2.22 4.61
C LEU A 113 6.80 0.85 5.08
N PHE A 114 5.87 -0.11 5.06
CA PHE A 114 6.17 -1.50 5.36
C PHE A 114 5.72 -2.34 4.16
N GLY A 115 6.67 -2.89 3.44
CA GLY A 115 6.39 -3.74 2.29
C GLY A 115 6.60 -5.20 2.62
N PHE A 116 5.70 -6.04 2.13
CA PHE A 116 5.85 -7.48 2.23
C PHE A 116 5.93 -8.04 0.82
N CYS A 117 7.07 -8.59 0.48
CA CYS A 117 7.34 -9.12 -0.86
C CYS A 117 7.05 -10.61 -0.92
N LEU A 118 6.58 -11.04 -2.07
CA LEU A 118 6.39 -12.43 -2.36
C LEU A 118 7.71 -13.12 -2.57
#